data_0d1598acd7a3754630b653e456c24a47
#
_entry.id   0d1598acd7a3754630b653e456c24a47
#
_cell.length_a   1.000
_cell.length_b   1.000
_cell.length_c   1.000
_cell.angle_alpha   90.00
_cell.angle_beta   90.00
_cell.angle_gamma   90.00
#
_symmetry.space_group_name_H-M   'P 1'
#
loop_
_entity.id
_entity.type
_entity.pdbx_description
1 polymer ?
#
loop_
_entity_poly.entity_id
_entity_poly.type
_entity_poly.pdbx_seq_one_letter_code
_entity_poly.pdbx_strand_id
1 'polypeptide(L)'
;DVIVPRHLAGPFTYTVPLSLRSTLRIGHRVLVPFGRSILQGAVISLSYVLPQDLDQTRLKEIYSLIPEGATTDVPPSLFQLSKQVAEQYVTPWGQCLRLVLPPASKPRAKVSRYELTELGRAALLAREPSSVKMRTLLTRLGKKHSELRRSSRSPGPAELLQELTARGWVVSIQDPPAALKEPLARLIRQTNRSDSGISTPFSSDPAISWAQPLFEALRGRGPSRVLLQASWADRLKLLQQAIRLLLDRKQTVLILVSEAERAQWISELIRDDETGLTPICFHSGLSDQVKADIWDQIHKQVVRVVVGTRSTIFLP
;
A
#
# COMPACT_ATOMS: atom_id res chain seq x y z
N ASP A 1 -1.56 21.39 -10.42
CA ASP A 1 -0.11 21.12 -10.34
C ASP A 1 0.13 19.69 -9.88
N VAL A 2 1.11 19.06 -10.51
CA VAL A 2 1.48 17.68 -10.24
C VAL A 2 2.99 17.61 -9.95
N ILE A 3 3.37 16.89 -8.91
CA ILE A 3 4.76 16.52 -8.67
C ILE A 3 5.00 15.11 -9.20
N VAL A 4 6.10 14.96 -9.93
CA VAL A 4 6.58 13.66 -10.41
C VAL A 4 7.76 13.18 -9.56
N PRO A 5 7.86 11.87 -9.24
CA PRO A 5 8.91 11.33 -8.37
C PRO A 5 10.24 11.20 -9.13
N ARG A 6 10.81 12.34 -9.53
CA ARG A 6 12.06 12.47 -10.25
C ARG A 6 12.96 13.50 -9.57
N HIS A 7 14.24 13.46 -9.87
CA HIS A 7 15.21 14.46 -9.41
C HIS A 7 15.05 15.77 -10.19
N LEU A 8 13.90 16.41 -10.01
CA LEU A 8 13.53 17.64 -10.70
C LEU A 8 12.93 18.61 -9.70
N ALA A 9 13.28 19.90 -9.87
CA ALA A 9 12.58 20.98 -9.21
C ALA A 9 11.19 21.09 -9.86
N GLY A 10 10.15 20.87 -9.15
CA GLY A 10 8.78 20.99 -9.65
C GLY A 10 7.91 21.46 -8.54
N PRO A 11 6.69 21.87 -8.74
CA PRO A 11 5.65 21.18 -9.48
C PRO A 11 5.57 21.51 -10.98
N PHE A 12 4.84 20.66 -11.72
CA PHE A 12 4.55 20.86 -13.14
C PHE A 12 3.05 21.05 -13.32
N THR A 13 2.68 22.05 -14.11
CA THR A 13 1.28 22.38 -14.38
C THR A 13 0.74 21.58 -15.54
N TYR A 14 -0.44 20.99 -15.36
CA TYR A 14 -1.17 20.22 -16.37
C TYR A 14 -2.61 20.69 -16.45
N THR A 15 -3.23 20.56 -17.62
CA THR A 15 -4.67 20.72 -17.76
C THR A 15 -5.41 19.49 -17.27
N VAL A 16 -6.62 19.67 -16.73
CA VAL A 16 -7.46 18.59 -16.25
C VAL A 16 -8.52 18.26 -17.29
N PRO A 17 -8.56 17.02 -17.83
CA PRO A 17 -9.60 16.59 -18.78
C PRO A 17 -11.00 16.81 -18.20
N LEU A 18 -11.98 17.11 -19.06
CA LEU A 18 -13.37 17.29 -18.64
C LEU A 18 -13.90 16.10 -17.84
N SER A 19 -13.53 14.88 -18.24
CA SER A 19 -13.92 13.63 -17.58
C SER A 19 -13.40 13.48 -16.15
N LEU A 20 -12.32 14.19 -15.79
CA LEU A 20 -11.69 14.08 -14.47
C LEU A 20 -12.00 15.27 -13.55
N ARG A 21 -12.62 16.36 -14.05
CA ARG A 21 -12.83 17.58 -13.26
C ARG A 21 -13.66 17.38 -12.01
N SER A 22 -14.66 16.51 -12.04
CA SER A 22 -15.53 16.23 -10.91
C SER A 22 -14.92 15.28 -9.89
N THR A 23 -13.97 14.44 -10.31
CA THR A 23 -13.40 13.38 -9.49
C THR A 23 -12.00 13.67 -8.96
N LEU A 24 -11.23 14.50 -9.69
CA LEU A 24 -9.86 14.82 -9.30
C LEU A 24 -9.79 15.57 -7.98
N ARG A 25 -8.93 15.14 -7.07
CA ARG A 25 -8.67 15.76 -5.77
C ARG A 25 -7.17 15.90 -5.53
N ILE A 26 -6.80 16.78 -4.61
CA ILE A 26 -5.43 16.84 -4.08
C ILE A 26 -5.13 15.52 -3.38
N GLY A 27 -3.95 14.97 -3.62
CA GLY A 27 -3.56 13.65 -3.13
C GLY A 27 -3.73 12.53 -4.14
N HIS A 28 -4.59 12.71 -5.14
CA HIS A 28 -4.78 11.70 -6.17
C HIS A 28 -3.51 11.46 -6.96
N ARG A 29 -3.29 10.20 -7.31
CA ARG A 29 -2.18 9.78 -8.17
C ARG A 29 -2.65 9.75 -9.61
N VAL A 30 -1.86 10.36 -10.48
CA VAL A 30 -2.19 10.53 -11.89
C VAL A 30 -1.05 10.05 -12.79
N LEU A 31 -1.41 9.65 -14.00
CA LEU A 31 -0.45 9.46 -15.06
C LEU A 31 -0.38 10.76 -15.88
N VAL A 32 0.83 11.26 -16.06
CA VAL A 32 1.08 12.51 -16.79
C VAL A 32 2.11 12.31 -17.90
N PRO A 33 1.94 12.96 -19.05
CA PRO A 33 2.95 12.95 -20.09
C PRO A 33 4.15 13.83 -19.68
N PHE A 34 5.33 13.25 -19.66
CA PHE A 34 6.57 13.94 -19.30
C PHE A 34 7.66 13.68 -20.36
N GLY A 35 7.98 14.65 -21.15
CA GLY A 35 8.83 14.47 -22.33
C GLY A 35 8.22 13.45 -23.30
N ARG A 36 8.94 12.35 -23.53
CA ARG A 36 8.50 11.22 -24.37
C ARG A 36 7.94 10.05 -23.52
N SER A 37 7.86 10.21 -22.22
CA SER A 37 7.44 9.15 -21.29
C SER A 37 6.14 9.55 -20.59
N ILE A 38 5.42 8.54 -20.10
CA ILE A 38 4.31 8.73 -19.18
C ILE A 38 4.85 8.42 -17.78
N LEU A 39 4.70 9.36 -16.86
CA LEU A 39 5.13 9.22 -15.49
C LEU A 39 3.93 9.23 -14.56
N GLN A 40 4.09 8.55 -13.43
CA GLN A 40 3.18 8.69 -12.33
C GLN A 40 3.56 9.94 -11.54
N GLY A 41 2.57 10.75 -11.19
CA GLY A 41 2.70 11.90 -10.33
C GLY A 41 1.62 11.94 -9.26
N ALA A 42 1.71 12.91 -8.38
CA ALA A 42 0.69 13.21 -7.38
C ALA A 42 0.19 14.64 -7.52
N VAL A 43 -1.12 14.83 -7.44
CA VAL A 43 -1.76 16.15 -7.49
C VAL A 43 -1.54 16.86 -6.17
N ILE A 44 -0.92 18.04 -6.22
CA ILE A 44 -0.62 18.83 -5.02
C ILE A 44 -1.45 20.09 -4.89
N SER A 45 -1.93 20.63 -6.01
CA SER A 45 -2.83 21.77 -6.04
C SER A 45 -3.77 21.71 -7.24
N LEU A 46 -4.93 22.32 -7.10
CA LEU A 46 -5.91 22.51 -8.15
C LEU A 46 -6.23 24.01 -8.23
N SER A 47 -6.19 24.56 -9.43
CA SER A 47 -6.51 25.96 -9.70
C SER A 47 -7.42 26.07 -10.91
N TYR A 48 -8.33 27.03 -10.89
CA TYR A 48 -9.14 27.40 -12.06
C TYR A 48 -8.51 28.55 -12.85
N VAL A 49 -7.47 29.16 -12.32
CA VAL A 49 -6.77 30.29 -12.93
C VAL A 49 -5.40 29.82 -13.38
N LEU A 50 -5.10 30.07 -14.64
CA LEU A 50 -3.77 29.81 -15.18
C LEU A 50 -2.82 30.92 -14.72
N PRO A 51 -1.62 30.57 -14.21
CA PRO A 51 -0.57 31.56 -13.95
C PRO A 51 -0.23 32.34 -15.23
N GLN A 52 -0.02 33.65 -15.10
CA GLN A 52 0.20 34.56 -16.24
C GLN A 52 1.44 34.21 -17.06
N ASP A 53 2.42 33.54 -16.44
CA ASP A 53 3.69 33.15 -17.06
C ASP A 53 3.60 31.85 -17.88
N LEU A 54 2.44 31.17 -17.87
CA LEU A 54 2.26 29.90 -18.56
C LEU A 54 1.40 30.05 -19.82
N ASP A 55 1.95 29.64 -20.95
CA ASP A 55 1.24 29.56 -22.21
C ASP A 55 0.32 28.33 -22.23
N GLN A 56 -1.00 28.56 -22.29
CA GLN A 56 -2.01 27.53 -22.31
C GLN A 56 -1.81 26.50 -23.43
N THR A 57 -1.25 26.92 -24.57
CA THR A 57 -1.02 26.06 -25.72
C THR A 57 0.08 25.00 -25.48
N ARG A 58 0.96 25.24 -24.51
CA ARG A 58 2.05 24.34 -24.14
C ARG A 58 1.71 23.38 -23.02
N LEU A 59 0.58 23.59 -22.36
CA LEU A 59 0.16 22.73 -21.27
C LEU A 59 -0.29 21.36 -21.82
N LYS A 60 0.24 20.33 -21.22
CA LYS A 60 -0.19 18.96 -21.48
C LYS A 60 -1.32 18.58 -20.55
N GLU A 61 -2.17 17.68 -21.01
CA GLU A 61 -3.30 17.18 -20.24
C GLU A 61 -2.90 15.98 -19.39
N ILE A 62 -3.49 15.83 -18.19
CA ILE A 62 -3.39 14.63 -17.38
C ILE A 62 -3.95 13.46 -18.18
N TYR A 63 -3.19 12.38 -18.27
CA TYR A 63 -3.57 11.23 -19.08
C TYR A 63 -4.71 10.43 -18.43
N SER A 64 -4.58 10.07 -17.17
CA SER A 64 -5.61 9.35 -16.41
C SER A 64 -5.36 9.42 -14.90
N LEU A 65 -6.40 9.14 -14.12
CA LEU A 65 -6.25 8.75 -12.72
C LEU A 65 -5.65 7.33 -12.66
N ILE A 66 -4.88 7.07 -11.63
CA ILE A 66 -4.53 5.70 -11.27
C ILE A 66 -5.76 5.12 -10.56
N PRO A 67 -6.34 3.99 -11.05
CA PRO A 67 -7.60 3.47 -10.55
C PRO A 67 -7.57 3.21 -9.04
N GLU A 68 -8.68 3.55 -8.37
CA GLU A 68 -8.95 3.14 -6.99
C GLU A 68 -8.80 1.61 -6.84
N GLY A 69 -8.14 1.17 -5.77
CA GLY A 69 -7.84 -0.25 -5.55
C GLY A 69 -6.45 -0.69 -6.01
N ALA A 70 -5.78 0.09 -6.88
CA ALA A 70 -4.36 -0.10 -7.13
C ALA A 70 -3.50 0.59 -6.07
N THR A 71 -4.03 1.70 -5.48
CA THR A 71 -3.33 2.45 -4.44
C THR A 71 -4.23 3.55 -3.84
N THR A 72 -4.06 3.79 -2.59
CA THR A 72 -4.74 4.83 -1.81
C THR A 72 -4.14 6.22 -2.09
N ASP A 73 -4.93 7.25 -1.88
CA ASP A 73 -4.48 8.64 -2.00
C ASP A 73 -3.41 8.97 -0.97
N VAL A 74 -2.51 9.89 -1.31
CA VAL A 74 -1.49 10.34 -0.39
C VAL A 74 -2.07 11.43 0.52
N PRO A 75 -2.05 11.28 1.83
CA PRO A 75 -2.53 12.29 2.76
C PRO A 75 -1.81 13.64 2.58
N PRO A 76 -2.51 14.78 2.71
CA PRO A 76 -1.88 16.10 2.60
C PRO A 76 -0.72 16.32 3.58
N SER A 77 -0.78 15.73 4.78
CA SER A 77 0.30 15.79 5.77
C SER A 77 1.59 15.18 5.29
N LEU A 78 1.53 14.09 4.50
CA LEU A 78 2.72 13.47 3.92
C LEU A 78 3.33 14.32 2.81
N PHE A 79 2.53 15.08 2.05
CA PHE A 79 3.08 16.05 1.11
C PHE A 79 3.84 17.16 1.83
N GLN A 80 3.26 17.70 2.91
CA GLN A 80 3.94 18.71 3.73
C GLN A 80 5.24 18.16 4.31
N LEU A 81 5.22 16.93 4.86
CA LEU A 81 6.41 16.28 5.37
C LEU A 81 7.47 16.11 4.27
N SER A 82 7.09 15.63 3.08
CA SER A 82 8.02 15.46 1.97
C SER A 82 8.62 16.78 1.50
N LYS A 83 7.85 17.87 1.54
CA LYS A 83 8.32 19.22 1.22
C LYS A 83 9.31 19.73 2.26
N GLN A 84 8.99 19.58 3.55
CA GLN A 84 9.91 19.95 4.64
C GLN A 84 11.22 19.17 4.57
N VAL A 85 11.17 17.88 4.26
CA VAL A 85 12.37 17.06 4.05
C VAL A 85 13.18 17.61 2.87
N ALA A 86 12.53 17.97 1.76
CA ALA A 86 13.21 18.53 0.60
C ALA A 86 13.91 19.86 0.93
N GLU A 87 13.25 20.73 1.64
CA GLU A 87 13.79 22.03 2.10
C GLU A 87 14.94 21.83 3.08
N GLN A 88 14.78 20.96 4.08
CA GLN A 88 15.79 20.70 5.10
C GLN A 88 17.08 20.10 4.53
N TYR A 89 16.97 19.23 3.54
CA TYR A 89 18.12 18.52 2.94
C TYR A 89 18.55 19.12 1.60
N VAL A 90 18.01 20.27 1.21
CA VAL A 90 18.34 20.99 -0.03
C VAL A 90 18.29 20.04 -1.24
N THR A 91 17.21 19.30 -1.35
CA THR A 91 17.02 18.30 -2.43
C THR A 91 15.74 18.57 -3.20
N PRO A 92 15.66 18.24 -4.50
CA PRO A 92 14.43 18.44 -5.26
C PRO A 92 13.23 17.72 -4.65
N TRP A 93 12.12 18.41 -4.52
CA TRP A 93 10.90 17.86 -3.90
C TRP A 93 10.40 16.58 -4.56
N GLY A 94 10.50 16.45 -5.90
CA GLY A 94 10.13 15.23 -6.61
C GLY A 94 10.89 13.98 -6.14
N GLN A 95 12.12 14.14 -5.65
CA GLN A 95 12.89 13.04 -5.08
C GLN A 95 12.32 12.63 -3.70
N CYS A 96 11.98 13.59 -2.86
CA CYS A 96 11.39 13.34 -1.55
C CYS A 96 9.98 12.77 -1.63
N LEU A 97 9.23 13.10 -2.68
CA LEU A 97 7.91 12.53 -2.91
C LEU A 97 7.93 11.00 -2.98
N ARG A 98 9.02 10.40 -3.46
CA ARG A 98 9.17 8.93 -3.50
C ARG A 98 9.09 8.26 -2.13
N LEU A 99 9.39 8.99 -1.07
CA LEU A 99 9.35 8.47 0.30
C LEU A 99 7.93 8.29 0.82
N VAL A 100 7.03 9.16 0.37
CA VAL A 100 5.63 9.23 0.84
C VAL A 100 4.64 8.60 -0.13
N LEU A 101 5.07 8.27 -1.35
CA LEU A 101 4.22 7.54 -2.27
C LEU A 101 4.08 6.09 -1.81
N PRO A 102 2.86 5.53 -1.88
CA PRO A 102 2.70 4.11 -1.64
C PRO A 102 3.62 3.32 -2.58
N PRO A 103 4.25 2.26 -2.08
CA PRO A 103 5.10 1.41 -2.90
C PRO A 103 4.34 0.97 -4.15
N ALA A 104 5.02 0.97 -5.31
CA ALA A 104 4.40 0.52 -6.54
C ALA A 104 4.03 -0.96 -6.42
N SER A 105 2.82 -1.22 -5.97
CA SER A 105 2.25 -2.55 -6.15
C SER A 105 2.20 -2.79 -7.64
N LYS A 106 2.96 -3.74 -8.14
CA LYS A 106 2.70 -4.26 -9.49
C LYS A 106 1.22 -4.63 -9.49
N PRO A 107 0.41 -4.09 -10.42
CA PRO A 107 -0.98 -4.53 -10.50
C PRO A 107 -0.91 -6.04 -10.48
N ARG A 108 -1.54 -6.67 -9.49
CA ARG A 108 -1.70 -8.13 -9.51
C ARG A 108 -2.26 -8.39 -10.88
N ALA A 109 -1.47 -9.04 -11.74
CA ALA A 109 -2.01 -9.54 -12.99
C ALA A 109 -3.29 -10.25 -12.55
N LYS A 110 -4.46 -9.70 -12.96
CA LYS A 110 -5.74 -10.34 -12.64
C LYS A 110 -5.56 -11.75 -13.11
N VAL A 111 -5.36 -12.68 -12.18
CA VAL A 111 -5.29 -14.10 -12.49
C VAL A 111 -6.72 -14.44 -12.83
N SER A 112 -7.07 -14.21 -14.10
CA SER A 112 -8.34 -14.66 -14.61
C SER A 112 -8.18 -16.17 -14.72
N ARG A 113 -8.79 -16.91 -13.80
CA ARG A 113 -9.00 -18.33 -13.99
C ARG A 113 -9.98 -18.49 -15.12
N TYR A 114 -9.62 -19.30 -16.08
CA TYR A 114 -10.50 -19.65 -17.17
C TYR A 114 -10.92 -21.09 -16.99
N GLU A 115 -12.21 -21.33 -16.96
CA GLU A 115 -12.78 -22.68 -16.91
C GLU A 115 -13.48 -23.03 -18.21
N LEU A 116 -13.33 -24.28 -18.60
CA LEU A 116 -13.99 -24.82 -19.77
C LEU A 116 -15.48 -25.05 -19.47
N THR A 117 -16.34 -24.44 -20.27
CA THR A 117 -17.80 -24.64 -20.16
C THR A 117 -18.22 -26.00 -20.72
N GLU A 118 -19.43 -26.41 -20.48
CA GLU A 118 -20.05 -27.62 -21.10
C GLU A 118 -20.02 -27.52 -22.63
N LEU A 119 -20.33 -26.33 -23.18
CA LEU A 119 -20.25 -26.04 -24.62
C LEU A 119 -18.80 -26.18 -25.14
N GLY A 120 -17.84 -25.71 -24.39
CA GLY A 120 -16.43 -25.84 -24.74
C GLY A 120 -15.96 -27.30 -24.71
N ARG A 121 -16.47 -28.13 -23.80
CA ARG A 121 -16.21 -29.58 -23.77
C ARG A 121 -16.82 -30.28 -24.99
N ALA A 122 -18.06 -29.96 -25.31
CA ALA A 122 -18.78 -30.50 -26.48
C ALA A 122 -18.01 -30.11 -27.77
N ALA A 123 -17.63 -28.85 -27.95
CA ALA A 123 -16.87 -28.36 -29.09
C ALA A 123 -15.49 -29.07 -29.23
N LEU A 124 -14.83 -29.35 -28.11
CA LEU A 124 -13.57 -30.08 -28.10
C LEU A 124 -13.73 -31.52 -28.57
N LEU A 125 -14.81 -32.21 -28.14
CA LEU A 125 -15.16 -33.56 -28.57
C LEU A 125 -15.59 -33.62 -30.03
N ALA A 126 -16.35 -32.64 -30.49
CA ALA A 126 -16.79 -32.50 -31.88
C ALA A 126 -15.66 -32.08 -32.86
N ARG A 127 -14.45 -31.80 -32.34
CA ARG A 127 -13.32 -31.27 -33.11
C ARG A 127 -13.64 -29.96 -33.85
N GLU A 128 -14.59 -29.18 -33.37
CA GLU A 128 -14.99 -27.89 -33.96
C GLU A 128 -13.88 -26.85 -34.08
N PRO A 129 -12.92 -26.73 -33.12
CA PRO A 129 -11.86 -25.74 -33.28
C PRO A 129 -10.95 -26.14 -34.46
N SER A 130 -11.01 -25.38 -35.55
CA SER A 130 -10.16 -25.56 -36.72
C SER A 130 -8.67 -25.22 -36.46
N SER A 131 -8.41 -24.35 -35.46
CA SER A 131 -7.05 -23.96 -35.08
C SER A 131 -6.45 -24.94 -34.08
N VAL A 132 -5.25 -25.45 -34.43
CA VAL A 132 -4.44 -26.31 -33.52
C VAL A 132 -4.14 -25.60 -32.18
N LYS A 133 -3.92 -24.29 -32.23
CA LYS A 133 -3.64 -23.46 -31.03
C LYS A 133 -4.85 -23.41 -30.11
N MET A 134 -6.06 -23.22 -30.64
CA MET A 134 -7.31 -23.24 -29.86
C MET A 134 -7.56 -24.60 -29.22
N ARG A 135 -7.39 -25.67 -29.98
CA ARG A 135 -7.57 -27.05 -29.48
C ARG A 135 -6.61 -27.36 -28.34
N THR A 136 -5.33 -26.99 -28.50
CA THR A 136 -4.32 -27.16 -27.46
C THR A 136 -4.68 -26.40 -26.19
N LEU A 137 -5.21 -25.17 -26.34
CA LEU A 137 -5.60 -24.32 -25.21
C LEU A 137 -6.82 -24.92 -24.46
N LEU A 138 -7.84 -25.35 -25.18
CA LEU A 138 -9.03 -25.99 -24.62
C LEU A 138 -8.69 -27.32 -23.93
N THR A 139 -7.83 -28.14 -24.52
CA THR A 139 -7.35 -29.39 -23.90
C THR A 139 -6.59 -29.11 -22.61
N ARG A 140 -5.82 -28.04 -22.59
CA ARG A 140 -5.07 -27.62 -21.40
C ARG A 140 -5.99 -27.12 -20.30
N LEU A 141 -7.04 -26.37 -20.63
CA LEU A 141 -8.07 -25.90 -19.70
C LEU A 141 -8.96 -27.03 -19.18
N GLY A 142 -9.15 -28.10 -19.95
CA GLY A 142 -9.91 -29.28 -19.56
C GLY A 142 -9.22 -30.21 -18.54
N LYS A 143 -7.90 -30.06 -18.35
CA LYS A 143 -7.16 -30.80 -17.32
C LYS A 143 -7.38 -30.13 -15.96
N LYS A 144 -7.90 -30.88 -14.96
CA LYS A 144 -8.06 -30.40 -13.58
C LYS A 144 -6.81 -29.66 -13.10
N HIS A 145 -6.96 -28.41 -12.65
CA HIS A 145 -5.93 -27.52 -12.11
C HIS A 145 -4.96 -26.82 -13.08
N SER A 146 -5.37 -26.55 -14.32
CA SER A 146 -4.54 -25.70 -15.16
C SER A 146 -4.85 -24.20 -14.91
N GLU A 147 -4.08 -23.57 -14.02
CA GLU A 147 -4.04 -22.12 -13.90
C GLU A 147 -3.25 -21.53 -15.06
N LEU A 148 -3.92 -20.88 -16.00
CA LEU A 148 -3.25 -20.05 -17.00
C LEU A 148 -2.90 -18.69 -16.38
N ARG A 149 -1.70 -18.59 -15.80
CA ARG A 149 -1.15 -17.30 -15.40
C ARG A 149 -0.88 -16.47 -16.65
N ARG A 150 -1.53 -15.35 -16.78
CA ARG A 150 -1.28 -14.35 -17.82
C ARG A 150 0.12 -13.79 -17.62
N SER A 151 1.11 -14.33 -18.33
CA SER A 151 2.44 -13.74 -18.39
C SER A 151 2.40 -12.52 -19.30
N SER A 152 2.77 -11.36 -18.79
CA SER A 152 2.84 -10.10 -19.56
C SER A 152 3.90 -10.10 -20.67
N ARG A 153 4.61 -11.20 -20.87
CA ARG A 153 5.70 -11.32 -21.85
C ARG A 153 5.34 -12.05 -23.15
N SER A 154 4.11 -12.53 -23.33
CA SER A 154 3.71 -13.21 -24.57
C SER A 154 2.29 -12.77 -24.97
N PRO A 155 2.15 -11.95 -26.03
CA PRO A 155 0.84 -11.45 -26.47
C PRO A 155 -0.09 -12.50 -27.11
N GLY A 156 0.40 -13.69 -27.43
CA GLY A 156 -0.34 -14.68 -28.20
C GLY A 156 -1.57 -15.37 -27.54
N PRO A 157 -1.67 -15.59 -26.22
CA PRO A 157 -2.82 -16.27 -25.64
C PRO A 157 -4.03 -15.35 -25.36
N ALA A 158 -3.86 -14.04 -25.32
CA ALA A 158 -4.93 -13.12 -24.91
C ALA A 158 -6.06 -13.00 -25.94
N GLU A 159 -5.75 -12.92 -27.20
CA GLU A 159 -6.73 -12.83 -28.29
C GLU A 159 -7.52 -14.13 -28.43
N LEU A 160 -6.82 -15.26 -28.33
CA LEU A 160 -7.45 -16.59 -28.35
C LEU A 160 -8.41 -16.81 -27.18
N LEU A 161 -8.05 -16.33 -25.99
CA LEU A 161 -8.92 -16.41 -24.81
C LEU A 161 -10.15 -15.52 -24.95
N GLN A 162 -10.02 -14.33 -25.55
CA GLN A 162 -11.15 -13.48 -25.86
C GLN A 162 -12.11 -14.15 -26.87
N GLU A 163 -11.57 -14.75 -27.93
CA GLU A 163 -12.36 -15.46 -28.92
C GLU A 163 -13.08 -16.68 -28.32
N LEU A 164 -12.39 -17.45 -27.50
CA LEU A 164 -12.99 -18.61 -26.79
C LEU A 164 -14.09 -18.19 -25.82
N THR A 165 -13.93 -17.03 -25.17
CA THR A 165 -14.95 -16.47 -24.27
C THR A 165 -16.13 -15.93 -25.05
N ALA A 166 -15.90 -15.27 -26.19
CA ALA A 166 -16.97 -14.78 -27.08
C ALA A 166 -17.80 -15.92 -27.66
N ARG A 167 -17.20 -17.09 -27.91
CA ARG A 167 -17.90 -18.32 -28.34
C ARG A 167 -18.62 -19.05 -27.17
N GLY A 168 -18.48 -18.60 -25.93
CA GLY A 168 -19.03 -19.24 -24.76
C GLY A 168 -18.36 -20.57 -24.38
N TRP A 169 -17.22 -20.91 -24.98
CA TRP A 169 -16.49 -22.15 -24.71
C TRP A 169 -15.65 -22.10 -23.44
N VAL A 170 -15.35 -20.89 -23.00
CA VAL A 170 -14.55 -20.63 -21.80
C VAL A 170 -15.20 -19.49 -21.02
N VAL A 171 -15.30 -19.63 -19.72
CA VAL A 171 -15.72 -18.58 -18.81
C VAL A 171 -14.55 -18.08 -17.99
N SER A 172 -14.42 -16.76 -17.87
CA SER A 172 -13.44 -16.18 -16.97
C SER A 172 -14.03 -16.09 -15.57
N ILE A 173 -13.47 -16.83 -14.64
CA ILE A 173 -13.80 -16.70 -13.22
C ILE A 173 -12.86 -15.61 -12.68
N GLN A 174 -13.41 -14.47 -12.32
CA GLN A 174 -12.70 -13.50 -11.50
C GLN A 174 -12.71 -14.09 -10.09
N ASP A 175 -11.57 -14.62 -9.66
CA ASP A 175 -11.40 -14.86 -8.23
C ASP A 175 -11.70 -13.53 -7.52
N PRO A 176 -12.53 -13.53 -6.46
CA PRO A 176 -12.66 -12.37 -5.60
C PRO A 176 -11.25 -11.95 -5.22
N PRO A 177 -10.93 -10.64 -5.16
CA PRO A 177 -9.59 -10.17 -4.87
C PRO A 177 -9.10 -10.99 -3.70
N ALA A 178 -8.08 -11.82 -3.95
CA ALA A 178 -7.59 -12.79 -2.98
C ALA A 178 -7.44 -12.04 -1.68
N ALA A 179 -8.30 -12.39 -0.73
CA ALA A 179 -8.38 -11.66 0.52
C ALA A 179 -6.95 -11.50 1.01
N LEU A 180 -6.56 -10.27 1.34
CA LEU A 180 -5.27 -9.80 1.84
C LEU A 180 -4.62 -10.67 2.94
N LYS A 181 -5.17 -11.85 3.16
CA LYS A 181 -4.91 -12.75 4.28
C LYS A 181 -3.62 -13.57 4.17
N GLU A 182 -3.12 -13.87 2.98
CA GLU A 182 -1.98 -14.80 2.89
C GLU A 182 -0.60 -14.17 3.14
N PRO A 183 -0.21 -13.05 2.57
CA PRO A 183 1.11 -12.49 2.88
C PRO A 183 1.18 -11.95 4.29
N LEU A 184 0.11 -11.31 4.77
CA LEU A 184 0.04 -10.77 6.12
C LEU A 184 -0.16 -11.88 7.15
N ALA A 185 -1.03 -12.87 6.88
CA ALA A 185 -1.17 -14.06 7.71
C ALA A 185 0.10 -14.91 7.71
N ARG A 186 0.90 -14.87 6.65
CA ARG A 186 2.19 -15.54 6.60
C ARG A 186 3.25 -14.79 7.40
N LEU A 187 3.24 -13.46 7.37
CA LEU A 187 4.06 -12.62 8.23
C LEU A 187 3.68 -12.83 9.71
N ILE A 188 2.40 -12.83 10.01
CA ILE A 188 1.86 -13.13 11.34
C ILE A 188 2.21 -14.57 11.78
N ARG A 189 2.19 -15.56 10.86
CA ARG A 189 2.58 -16.96 11.16
C ARG A 189 4.09 -17.15 11.23
N GLN A 190 4.90 -16.38 10.53
CA GLN A 190 6.36 -16.40 10.66
C GLN A 190 6.81 -15.83 12.00
N THR A 191 6.13 -14.80 12.51
CA THR A 191 6.37 -14.28 13.86
C THR A 191 5.95 -15.26 14.96
N ASN A 192 4.99 -16.15 14.71
CA ASN A 192 4.55 -17.17 15.66
C ASN A 192 5.46 -18.40 15.76
N ARG A 193 6.56 -18.46 15.00
CA ARG A 193 7.49 -19.61 15.03
C ARG A 193 8.78 -19.40 15.82
N SER A 194 9.02 -18.20 16.31
CA SER A 194 10.10 -17.98 17.27
C SER A 194 9.64 -18.37 18.67
N ASP A 195 9.99 -19.56 19.04
CA ASP A 195 9.86 -20.15 20.39
C ASP A 195 10.70 -19.34 21.37
N SER A 196 10.27 -18.20 21.77
CA SER A 196 10.82 -17.45 22.90
C SER A 196 9.73 -17.29 23.95
N GLY A 197 9.76 -18.23 24.93
CA GLY A 197 8.88 -18.27 26.09
C GLY A 197 9.05 -17.06 27.03
N ILE A 198 8.73 -15.87 26.53
CA ILE A 198 8.57 -14.68 27.34
C ILE A 198 7.11 -14.24 27.21
N SER A 199 6.22 -15.00 27.78
CA SER A 199 4.89 -14.55 28.14
C SER A 199 5.03 -13.67 29.40
N THR A 200 5.23 -12.37 29.21
CA THR A 200 5.00 -11.43 30.31
C THR A 200 3.50 -11.15 30.34
N PRO A 201 2.77 -11.59 31.37
CA PRO A 201 1.37 -11.24 31.50
C PRO A 201 1.24 -9.72 31.58
N PHE A 202 0.29 -9.18 30.86
CA PHE A 202 -0.12 -7.80 30.94
C PHE A 202 -0.57 -7.50 32.38
N SER A 203 0.33 -7.02 33.21
CA SER A 203 -0.03 -6.73 34.61
C SER A 203 -0.78 -5.40 34.63
N SER A 204 -1.93 -5.42 35.26
CA SER A 204 -2.74 -4.25 35.62
C SER A 204 -2.13 -3.46 36.77
N ASP A 205 -0.82 -3.40 36.89
CA ASP A 205 -0.14 -2.64 37.92
C ASP A 205 -0.52 -1.16 37.88
N PRO A 206 -0.84 -0.55 39.02
CA PRO A 206 -1.19 0.85 39.10
C PRO A 206 -0.05 1.69 38.54
N ALA A 207 -0.44 2.73 37.81
CA ALA A 207 0.46 3.66 37.15
C ALA A 207 1.66 3.97 38.04
N ILE A 208 2.86 3.74 37.51
CA ILE A 208 4.09 4.13 38.16
C ILE A 208 4.01 5.64 38.37
N SER A 209 3.88 6.09 39.58
CA SER A 209 3.52 7.48 39.94
C SER A 209 4.45 8.53 39.29
N TRP A 210 5.72 8.18 39.06
CA TRP A 210 6.70 9.03 38.43
C TRP A 210 6.46 9.21 36.88
N ALA A 211 5.60 8.41 36.27
CA ALA A 211 5.29 8.49 34.84
C ALA A 211 4.05 9.38 34.55
N GLN A 212 3.44 9.98 35.55
CA GLN A 212 2.30 10.89 35.38
C GLN A 212 2.51 11.95 34.31
N PRO A 213 3.69 12.64 34.23
CA PRO A 213 3.92 13.64 33.19
C PRO A 213 3.83 13.07 31.76
N LEU A 214 4.23 11.80 31.54
CA LEU A 214 4.08 11.14 30.26
C LEU A 214 2.60 10.99 29.89
N PHE A 215 1.80 10.48 30.81
CA PHE A 215 0.37 10.27 30.57
C PHE A 215 -0.42 11.56 30.44
N GLU A 216 -0.05 12.63 31.14
CA GLU A 216 -0.61 13.97 30.97
C GLU A 216 -0.27 14.52 29.58
N ALA A 217 0.98 14.39 29.15
CA ALA A 217 1.40 14.78 27.81
C ALA A 217 0.64 14.00 26.73
N LEU A 218 0.44 12.69 26.90
CA LEU A 218 -0.32 11.85 25.98
C LEU A 218 -1.82 12.17 25.97
N ARG A 219 -2.37 12.67 27.10
CA ARG A 219 -3.77 13.12 27.17
C ARG A 219 -3.98 14.52 26.60
N GLY A 220 -2.94 15.31 26.50
CA GLY A 220 -2.99 16.65 25.93
C GLY A 220 -3.44 16.67 24.48
N ARG A 221 -3.93 17.82 23.99
CA ARG A 221 -4.35 17.99 22.59
C ARG A 221 -3.25 18.57 21.69
N GLY A 222 -2.17 19.05 22.24
CA GLY A 222 -1.07 19.69 21.51
C GLY A 222 0.14 18.76 21.33
N PRO A 223 1.10 19.14 20.46
CA PRO A 223 2.35 18.42 20.32
C PRO A 223 3.15 18.52 21.63
N SER A 224 3.60 17.39 22.12
CA SER A 224 4.43 17.31 23.33
C SER A 224 5.66 16.44 23.08
N ARG A 225 6.73 16.72 23.82
CA ARG A 225 7.96 15.94 23.79
C ARG A 225 8.28 15.50 25.20
N VAL A 226 8.44 14.20 25.40
CA VAL A 226 8.76 13.62 26.71
C VAL A 226 10.05 12.80 26.55
N LEU A 227 11.02 13.08 27.40
CA LEU A 227 12.22 12.26 27.54
C LEU A 227 11.97 11.28 28.69
N LEU A 228 12.03 9.98 28.39
CA LEU A 228 11.82 8.92 29.37
C LEU A 228 13.15 8.24 29.68
N GLN A 229 13.63 8.42 30.91
CA GLN A 229 14.80 7.72 31.44
C GLN A 229 14.33 6.70 32.49
N ALA A 230 14.38 5.42 32.13
CA ALA A 230 13.90 4.33 32.96
C ALA A 230 14.59 3.01 32.60
N SER A 231 14.44 2.00 33.46
CA SER A 231 14.90 0.65 33.17
C SER A 231 14.17 0.09 31.94
N TRP A 232 14.73 -0.93 31.29
CA TRP A 232 14.08 -1.54 30.14
C TRP A 232 12.69 -2.10 30.49
N ALA A 233 12.57 -2.76 31.64
CA ALA A 233 11.30 -3.34 32.09
C ALA A 233 10.23 -2.27 32.32
N ASP A 234 10.59 -1.16 32.94
CA ASP A 234 9.66 -0.05 33.17
C ASP A 234 9.27 0.64 31.86
N ARG A 235 10.23 0.85 30.95
CA ARG A 235 9.94 1.41 29.62
C ARG A 235 8.96 0.56 28.85
N LEU A 236 9.09 -0.78 28.93
CA LEU A 236 8.16 -1.69 28.26
C LEU A 236 6.75 -1.59 28.85
N LYS A 237 6.62 -1.61 30.18
CA LYS A 237 5.32 -1.44 30.84
C LYS A 237 4.66 -0.11 30.48
N LEU A 238 5.42 0.98 30.49
CA LEU A 238 4.93 2.29 30.12
C LEU A 238 4.53 2.37 28.64
N LEU A 239 5.30 1.74 27.75
CA LEU A 239 4.99 1.67 26.34
C LEU A 239 3.65 0.96 26.12
N GLN A 240 3.43 -0.17 26.76
CA GLN A 240 2.18 -0.92 26.67
C GLN A 240 0.98 -0.10 27.17
N GLN A 241 1.12 0.58 28.32
CA GLN A 241 0.09 1.47 28.86
C GLN A 241 -0.19 2.67 27.94
N ALA A 242 0.87 3.28 27.41
CA ALA A 242 0.76 4.39 26.46
C ALA A 242 0.02 3.97 25.18
N ILE A 243 0.35 2.81 24.63
CA ILE A 243 -0.32 2.27 23.43
C ILE A 243 -1.82 2.09 23.71
N ARG A 244 -2.19 1.47 24.82
CA ARG A 244 -3.60 1.29 25.19
C ARG A 244 -4.33 2.64 25.27
N LEU A 245 -3.78 3.59 26.02
CA LEU A 245 -4.36 4.93 26.16
C LEU A 245 -4.58 5.62 24.80
N LEU A 246 -3.62 5.50 23.89
CA LEU A 246 -3.72 6.13 22.57
C LEU A 246 -4.72 5.40 21.67
N LEU A 247 -4.80 4.08 21.73
CA LEU A 247 -5.77 3.29 20.97
C LEU A 247 -7.21 3.55 21.43
N ASP A 248 -7.45 3.70 22.73
CA ASP A 248 -8.76 4.07 23.28
C ASP A 248 -9.22 5.44 22.76
N ARG A 249 -8.27 6.32 22.48
CA ARG A 249 -8.51 7.64 21.86
C ARG A 249 -8.54 7.61 20.34
N LYS A 250 -8.53 6.43 19.73
CA LYS A 250 -8.51 6.22 18.28
C LYS A 250 -7.30 6.83 17.57
N GLN A 251 -6.19 6.97 18.30
CA GLN A 251 -4.93 7.47 17.73
C GLN A 251 -4.09 6.33 17.20
N THR A 252 -3.22 6.63 16.23
CA THR A 252 -2.23 5.71 15.69
C THR A 252 -0.91 5.85 16.44
N VAL A 253 -0.24 4.74 16.69
CA VAL A 253 1.04 4.69 17.40
C VAL A 253 2.13 4.24 16.44
N LEU A 254 3.18 5.05 16.35
CA LEU A 254 4.38 4.74 15.58
C LEU A 254 5.56 4.57 16.53
N ILE A 255 6.17 3.38 16.51
CA ILE A 255 7.37 3.08 17.30
C ILE A 255 8.55 2.97 16.34
N LEU A 256 9.51 3.88 16.52
CA LEU A 256 10.71 3.92 15.70
C LEU A 256 11.88 3.27 16.43
N VAL A 257 12.58 2.41 15.71
CA VAL A 257 13.79 1.73 16.18
C VAL A 257 14.89 1.81 15.12
N SER A 258 16.13 1.56 15.53
CA SER A 258 17.29 1.65 14.63
C SER A 258 17.34 0.53 13.60
N GLU A 259 16.92 -0.68 13.96
CA GLU A 259 17.15 -1.90 13.20
C GLU A 259 15.88 -2.72 12.99
N ALA A 260 15.82 -3.46 11.88
CA ALA A 260 14.66 -4.27 11.51
C ALA A 260 14.42 -5.44 12.49
N GLU A 261 15.49 -6.09 12.94
CA GLU A 261 15.39 -7.18 13.92
C GLU A 261 14.81 -6.69 15.25
N ARG A 262 15.23 -5.50 15.68
CA ARG A 262 14.70 -4.89 16.89
C ARG A 262 13.24 -4.48 16.73
N ALA A 263 12.83 -4.03 15.53
CA ALA A 263 11.44 -3.75 15.24
C ALA A 263 10.57 -5.00 15.34
N GLN A 264 11.05 -6.11 14.80
CA GLN A 264 10.38 -7.39 14.89
C GLN A 264 10.24 -7.86 16.33
N TRP A 265 11.33 -7.84 17.08
CA TRP A 265 11.33 -8.23 18.50
C TRP A 265 10.39 -7.39 19.36
N ILE A 266 10.38 -6.05 19.19
CA ILE A 266 9.44 -5.17 19.91
C ILE A 266 8.00 -5.44 19.49
N SER A 267 7.73 -5.68 18.21
CA SER A 267 6.39 -6.01 17.74
C SER A 267 5.83 -7.28 18.39
N GLU A 268 6.68 -8.28 18.59
CA GLU A 268 6.32 -9.53 19.28
C GLU A 268 6.07 -9.27 20.77
N LEU A 269 6.93 -8.47 21.39
CA LEU A 269 6.89 -8.19 22.81
C LEU A 269 5.65 -7.38 23.25
N ILE A 270 5.17 -6.47 22.41
CA ILE A 270 3.97 -5.67 22.68
C ILE A 270 2.68 -6.29 22.14
N ARG A 271 2.77 -7.42 21.44
CA ARG A 271 1.59 -8.16 21.00
C ARG A 271 0.80 -8.65 22.19
N ASP A 272 -0.50 -8.53 22.10
CA ASP A 272 -1.43 -9.01 23.10
C ASP A 272 -2.64 -9.64 22.42
N ASP A 273 -2.67 -10.96 22.43
CA ASP A 273 -3.73 -11.73 21.79
C ASP A 273 -5.06 -11.63 22.56
N GLU A 274 -5.01 -11.37 23.88
CA GLU A 274 -6.21 -11.21 24.72
C GLU A 274 -6.96 -9.91 24.38
N THR A 275 -6.23 -8.82 24.16
CA THR A 275 -6.81 -7.53 23.76
C THR A 275 -6.91 -7.35 22.26
N GLY A 276 -6.42 -8.31 21.46
CA GLY A 276 -6.37 -8.24 20.01
C GLY A 276 -5.36 -7.22 19.45
N LEU A 277 -4.39 -6.79 20.27
CA LEU A 277 -3.34 -5.88 19.85
C LEU A 277 -2.32 -6.61 18.97
N THR A 278 -2.37 -6.35 17.68
CA THR A 278 -1.46 -6.93 16.70
C THR A 278 -0.64 -5.83 16.01
N PRO A 279 0.53 -5.48 16.56
CA PRO A 279 1.43 -4.51 15.93
C PRO A 279 1.95 -5.02 14.61
N ILE A 280 2.14 -4.13 13.64
CA ILE A 280 2.77 -4.48 12.37
C ILE A 280 4.20 -3.98 12.36
N CYS A 281 5.12 -4.87 11.95
CA CYS A 281 6.51 -4.53 11.71
C CYS A 281 6.69 -4.01 10.28
N PHE A 282 7.31 -2.82 10.13
CA PHE A 282 7.60 -2.21 8.82
C PHE A 282 9.08 -1.85 8.68
N HIS A 283 9.73 -2.39 7.64
CA HIS A 283 11.14 -2.12 7.35
C HIS A 283 11.46 -2.25 5.86
N SER A 284 12.63 -1.79 5.45
CA SER A 284 13.05 -1.78 4.04
C SER A 284 13.16 -3.16 3.39
N GLY A 285 13.42 -4.21 4.17
CA GLY A 285 13.55 -5.59 3.69
C GLY A 285 12.22 -6.27 3.29
N LEU A 286 11.07 -5.65 3.57
CA LEU A 286 9.78 -6.17 3.11
C LEU A 286 9.64 -6.02 1.60
N SER A 287 8.92 -6.95 0.95
CA SER A 287 8.60 -6.83 -0.47
C SER A 287 7.68 -5.63 -0.74
N ASP A 288 7.75 -5.06 -1.94
CA ASP A 288 6.93 -3.90 -2.30
C ASP A 288 5.43 -4.18 -2.19
N GLN A 289 5.01 -5.42 -2.46
CA GLN A 289 3.61 -5.83 -2.30
C GLN A 289 3.17 -5.78 -0.84
N VAL A 290 3.98 -6.32 0.08
CA VAL A 290 3.69 -6.29 1.53
C VAL A 290 3.68 -4.87 2.05
N LYS A 291 4.62 -4.04 1.61
CA LYS A 291 4.66 -2.61 1.96
C LYS A 291 3.40 -1.88 1.50
N ALA A 292 2.93 -2.16 0.28
CA ALA A 292 1.70 -1.56 -0.26
C ALA A 292 0.46 -2.01 0.52
N ASP A 293 0.38 -3.29 0.87
CA ASP A 293 -0.72 -3.85 1.66
C ASP A 293 -0.75 -3.23 3.07
N ILE A 294 0.42 -3.08 3.72
CA ILE A 294 0.55 -2.41 5.04
C ILE A 294 0.15 -0.94 4.93
N TRP A 295 0.63 -0.24 3.90
CA TRP A 295 0.33 1.16 3.66
C TRP A 295 -1.19 1.39 3.54
N ASP A 296 -1.88 0.56 2.76
CA ASP A 296 -3.33 0.61 2.59
C ASP A 296 -4.09 0.35 3.91
N GLN A 297 -3.63 -0.61 4.72
CA GLN A 297 -4.26 -0.91 6.01
C GLN A 297 -4.09 0.20 7.05
N ILE A 298 -2.93 0.85 7.07
CA ILE A 298 -2.69 2.00 7.94
C ILE A 298 -3.58 3.17 7.49
N HIS A 299 -3.62 3.46 6.19
CA HIS A 299 -4.46 4.52 5.64
C HIS A 299 -5.94 4.31 5.96
N LYS A 300 -6.43 3.08 5.87
CA LYS A 300 -7.79 2.69 6.27
C LYS A 300 -8.00 2.61 7.78
N GLN A 301 -6.98 2.90 8.57
CA GLN A 301 -6.99 2.81 10.04
C GLN A 301 -7.37 1.41 10.59
N VAL A 302 -7.19 0.37 9.80
CA VAL A 302 -7.31 -1.03 10.25
C VAL A 302 -6.15 -1.37 11.17
N VAL A 303 -4.95 -0.92 10.81
CA VAL A 303 -3.73 -1.05 11.61
C VAL A 303 -3.44 0.28 12.27
N ARG A 304 -3.31 0.27 13.59
CA ARG A 304 -3.06 1.48 14.39
C ARG A 304 -1.73 1.47 15.14
N VAL A 305 -1.06 0.33 15.23
CA VAL A 305 0.25 0.23 15.89
C VAL A 305 1.26 -0.30 14.88
N VAL A 306 2.27 0.51 14.61
CA VAL A 306 3.33 0.18 13.67
C VAL A 306 4.67 0.31 14.36
N VAL A 307 5.50 -0.72 14.26
CA VAL A 307 6.88 -0.71 14.74
C VAL A 307 7.79 -0.79 13.52
N GLY A 308 8.77 0.09 13.42
CA GLY A 308 9.64 0.00 12.27
C GLY A 308 10.86 0.91 12.33
N THR A 309 11.60 0.92 11.22
CA THR A 309 12.80 1.70 11.07
C THR A 309 12.49 3.09 10.48
N ARG A 310 13.50 3.87 10.15
CA ARG A 310 13.37 5.25 9.64
C ARG A 310 12.34 5.44 8.53
N SER A 311 12.18 4.46 7.63
CA SER A 311 11.21 4.53 6.54
C SER A 311 9.76 4.56 6.99
N THR A 312 9.48 4.11 8.21
CA THR A 312 8.13 4.04 8.78
C THR A 312 7.53 5.42 9.03
N ILE A 313 8.37 6.46 9.20
CA ILE A 313 7.91 7.84 9.40
C ILE A 313 7.12 8.40 8.19
N PHE A 314 7.27 7.79 7.03
CA PHE A 314 6.59 8.18 5.79
C PHE A 314 5.34 7.37 5.50
N LEU A 315 4.84 6.61 6.46
CA LEU A 315 3.54 5.92 6.35
C LEU A 315 2.37 6.89 6.60
N PRO A 316 1.19 6.60 6.02
CA PRO A 316 0.03 7.48 6.10
C PRO A 316 -0.61 7.55 7.48
#